data_8ffad0736af98961223fd0ae06bf0f31
#
_entry.id   8ffad0736af98961223fd0ae06bf0f31
#
_cell.length_a   1.000
_cell.length_b   1.000
_cell.length_c   1.000
_cell.angle_alpha   90.00
_cell.angle_beta   90.00
_cell.angle_gamma   90.00
#
_symmetry.space_group_name_H-M   'P 1'
#
loop_
_entity.id
_entity.type
_entity.pdbx_description
1 polymer ?
#
loop_
_entity_poly.entity_id
_entity_poly.type
_entity_poly.pdbx_seq_one_letter_code
_entity_poly.pdbx_strand_id
1 'polypeptide(L)'
;MIEDILKQFKINIENIGIDITSIYFEITDINKIYNLDSCGSIDSPIKSERFLKFKISTEDLLLIVEGKKHPEDLLFNEKVKISGDISILSP
;
A
#
# COMPACT_ATOMS: atom_id res chain seq x y z
N MET A 1 4.90 10.91 -9.36
CA MET A 1 5.88 10.43 -8.36
C MET A 1 5.35 9.26 -7.51
N ILE A 2 4.27 9.43 -6.77
CA ILE A 2 3.70 8.32 -5.98
C ILE A 2 3.27 7.16 -6.88
N GLU A 3 2.68 7.47 -8.03
CA GLU A 3 2.22 6.46 -8.99
C GLU A 3 3.38 5.57 -9.45
N ASP A 4 4.55 6.14 -9.67
CA ASP A 4 5.74 5.39 -10.09
C ASP A 4 6.25 4.49 -8.98
N ILE A 5 6.23 4.98 -7.74
CA ILE A 5 6.63 4.21 -6.56
C ILE A 5 5.69 3.00 -6.39
N LEU A 6 4.38 3.23 -6.53
CA LEU A 6 3.39 2.16 -6.40
C LEU A 6 3.49 1.14 -7.53
N LYS A 7 3.79 1.57 -8.75
CA LYS A 7 4.03 0.66 -9.88
C LYS A 7 5.22 -0.25 -9.61
N GLN A 8 6.30 0.31 -9.07
CA GLN A 8 7.49 -0.47 -8.72
C GLN A 8 7.17 -1.48 -7.61
N PHE A 9 6.42 -1.04 -6.60
CA PHE A 9 6.00 -1.93 -5.52
C PHE A 9 5.10 -3.05 -6.05
N LYS A 10 4.17 -2.74 -6.94
CA LYS A 10 3.29 -3.72 -7.57
C LYS A 10 4.10 -4.78 -8.32
N ILE A 11 5.12 -4.37 -9.07
CA ILE A 11 6.01 -5.30 -9.79
C ILE A 11 6.75 -6.20 -8.80
N ASN A 12 7.24 -5.63 -7.70
CA ASN A 12 8.01 -6.37 -6.70
C ASN A 12 7.19 -7.46 -6.01
N ILE A 13 5.88 -7.32 -5.94
CA ILE A 13 5.00 -8.24 -5.20
C ILE A 13 4.04 -9.02 -6.09
N GLU A 14 4.12 -8.88 -7.42
CA GLU A 14 3.10 -9.48 -8.29
C GLU A 14 3.05 -11.00 -8.24
N ASN A 15 4.15 -11.66 -7.86
CA ASN A 15 4.22 -13.11 -7.78
C ASN A 15 3.80 -13.68 -6.41
N ILE A 16 3.39 -12.83 -5.48
CA ILE A 16 3.06 -13.26 -4.12
C ILE A 16 1.64 -13.82 -4.01
N GLY A 17 0.76 -13.49 -4.96
CA GLY A 17 -0.61 -14.00 -4.99
C GLY A 17 -1.58 -13.29 -4.06
N ILE A 18 -1.27 -12.08 -3.61
CA ILE A 18 -2.18 -11.30 -2.77
C ILE A 18 -3.11 -10.45 -3.62
N ASP A 19 -4.28 -10.11 -3.06
CA ASP A 19 -5.28 -9.29 -3.74
C ASP A 19 -4.93 -7.81 -3.62
N ILE A 20 -4.15 -7.31 -4.58
CA ILE A 20 -3.70 -5.91 -4.58
C ILE A 20 -4.84 -4.93 -4.89
N THR A 21 -5.97 -5.40 -5.43
CA THR A 21 -7.12 -4.52 -5.70
C THR A 21 -7.75 -4.00 -4.40
N SER A 22 -7.52 -4.68 -3.29
CA SER A 22 -8.02 -4.31 -1.98
C SER A 22 -7.01 -3.60 -1.10
N ILE A 23 -5.81 -3.30 -1.63
CA ILE A 23 -4.74 -2.64 -0.87
C ILE A 23 -4.69 -1.16 -1.23
N TYR A 24 -4.64 -0.31 -0.20
CA TYR A 24 -4.62 1.14 -0.34
C TYR A 24 -3.48 1.74 0.48
N PHE A 25 -2.99 2.89 0.04
CA PHE A 25 -1.97 3.66 0.74
C PHE A 25 -2.48 5.08 0.97
N GLU A 26 -2.58 5.47 2.23
CA GLU A 26 -2.85 6.85 2.59
C GLU A 26 -1.51 7.55 2.81
N ILE A 27 -1.15 8.47 1.91
CA ILE A 27 0.14 9.15 1.94
C ILE A 27 -0.01 10.40 2.81
N THR A 28 0.62 10.38 3.98
CA THR A 28 0.38 11.37 5.03
C THR A 28 0.88 12.77 4.69
N ASP A 29 2.01 12.89 4.01
CA ASP A 29 2.62 14.18 3.69
C ASP A 29 1.91 14.93 2.55
N ILE A 30 1.13 14.25 1.73
CA ILE A 30 0.35 14.87 0.66
C ILE A 30 -1.15 14.70 0.85
N ASN A 31 -1.55 13.99 1.90
CA ASN A 31 -2.94 13.78 2.29
C ASN A 31 -3.82 13.20 1.17
N LYS A 32 -3.32 12.17 0.52
CA LYS A 32 -4.04 11.46 -0.55
C LYS A 32 -4.03 9.96 -0.34
N ILE A 33 -5.07 9.29 -0.83
CA ILE A 33 -5.20 7.83 -0.77
C ILE A 33 -5.04 7.27 -2.17
N TYR A 34 -4.20 6.24 -2.31
CA TYR A 34 -3.93 5.57 -3.57
C TYR A 34 -4.31 4.09 -3.49
N ASN A 35 -4.80 3.54 -4.61
CA ASN A 35 -5.04 2.09 -4.73
C ASN A 35 -3.79 1.44 -5.35
N LEU A 36 -3.36 0.32 -4.80
CA LEU A 36 -2.13 -0.34 -5.29
C LEU A 36 -2.30 -0.93 -6.70
N ASP A 37 -3.48 -1.43 -7.04
CA ASP A 37 -3.69 -2.03 -8.36
C ASP A 37 -3.70 -0.98 -9.48
N SER A 38 -4.51 0.07 -9.31
CA SER A 38 -4.59 1.14 -10.31
C SER A 38 -3.40 2.08 -10.28
N CYS A 39 -2.68 2.13 -9.15
CA CYS A 39 -1.59 3.05 -8.88
C CYS A 39 -2.02 4.52 -8.94
N GLY A 40 -3.32 4.78 -8.85
CA GLY A 40 -3.89 6.11 -8.90
C GLY A 40 -4.57 6.53 -7.61
N SER A 41 -4.70 7.85 -7.43
CA SER A 41 -5.41 8.38 -6.26
C SER A 41 -6.91 8.17 -6.38
N ILE A 42 -7.56 8.03 -5.22
CA ILE A 42 -9.02 7.94 -5.15
C ILE A 42 -9.56 9.18 -4.45
N ASP A 43 -10.69 9.69 -4.94
CA ASP A 43 -11.32 10.90 -4.42
C ASP A 43 -12.51 10.61 -3.50
N SER A 44 -12.85 9.34 -3.34
CA SER A 44 -14.00 8.92 -2.54
C SER A 44 -13.58 7.91 -1.48
N PRO A 45 -14.37 7.75 -0.41
CA PRO A 45 -14.08 6.73 0.60
C PRO A 45 -13.99 5.33 0.01
N ILE A 46 -13.18 4.49 0.63
CA ILE A 46 -13.07 3.09 0.26
C ILE A 46 -14.42 2.41 0.50
N LYS A 47 -15.01 1.84 -0.56
CA LYS A 47 -16.33 1.23 -0.48
C LYS A 47 -16.30 -0.28 -0.32
N SER A 48 -15.13 -0.89 -0.40
CA SER A 48 -14.99 -2.33 -0.25
C SER A 48 -15.25 -2.75 1.20
N GLU A 49 -15.98 -3.85 1.40
CA GLU A 49 -16.17 -4.42 2.73
C GLU A 49 -14.88 -5.00 3.29
N ARG A 50 -14.01 -5.43 2.40
CA ARG A 50 -12.71 -5.98 2.78
C ARG A 50 -11.63 -5.16 2.11
N PHE A 51 -10.82 -4.49 2.92
CA PHE A 51 -9.71 -3.66 2.43
C PHE A 51 -8.57 -3.66 3.43
N LEU A 52 -7.38 -3.29 2.94
CA LEU A 52 -6.22 -3.08 3.79
C LEU A 52 -5.62 -1.72 3.41
N LYS A 53 -5.51 -0.82 4.37
CA LYS A 53 -4.97 0.52 4.16
C LYS A 53 -3.74 0.74 5.02
N PHE A 54 -2.66 1.18 4.39
CA PHE A 54 -1.44 1.58 5.07
C PHE A 54 -1.34 3.10 5.08
N LYS A 55 -1.19 3.67 6.26
CA LYS A 55 -0.98 5.10 6.43
C LYS A 55 0.51 5.33 6.60
N ILE A 56 1.14 5.99 5.63
CA ILE A 56 2.59 6.06 5.49
C ILE A 56 2.98 7.36 4.77
N SER A 57 4.18 7.87 5.07
CA SER A 57 4.72 9.03 4.35
C SER A 57 5.35 8.60 3.02
N THR A 58 5.54 9.56 2.10
CA THR A 58 6.21 9.29 0.83
C THR A 58 7.63 8.74 1.06
N GLU A 59 8.37 9.32 2.00
CA GLU A 59 9.74 8.88 2.31
C GLU A 59 9.77 7.43 2.78
N ASP A 60 8.90 7.07 3.71
CA ASP A 60 8.86 5.71 4.24
C ASP A 60 8.44 4.70 3.18
N LEU A 61 7.49 5.07 2.31
CA LEU A 61 7.07 4.24 1.20
C LEU A 61 8.22 3.99 0.22
N LEU A 62 8.97 5.05 -0.10
CA LEU A 62 10.11 4.95 -1.00
C LEU A 62 11.20 4.02 -0.43
N LEU A 63 11.49 4.12 0.85
CA LEU A 63 12.46 3.26 1.52
C LEU A 63 12.07 1.78 1.44
N ILE A 64 10.79 1.49 1.63
CA ILE A 64 10.29 0.12 1.57
C ILE A 64 10.40 -0.43 0.15
N VAL A 65 10.05 0.37 -0.85
CA VAL A 65 10.11 -0.04 -2.25
C VAL A 65 11.55 -0.22 -2.71
N GLU A 66 12.46 0.69 -2.33
CA GLU A 66 13.88 0.60 -2.68
C GLU A 66 14.54 -0.61 -2.02
N GLY A 67 14.12 -0.93 -0.80
CA GLY A 67 14.63 -2.08 -0.08
C GLY A 67 14.07 -3.41 -0.60
N LYS A 68 13.14 -3.37 -1.56
CA LYS A 68 12.46 -4.55 -2.11
C LYS A 68 11.84 -5.44 -1.03
N LYS A 69 11.37 -4.80 0.04
CA LYS A 69 10.82 -5.52 1.17
C LYS A 69 9.44 -6.09 0.86
N HIS A 70 9.13 -7.21 1.49
CA HIS A 70 7.83 -7.84 1.38
C HIS A 70 6.76 -6.95 2.02
N PRO A 71 5.51 -6.94 1.50
CA PRO A 71 4.43 -6.16 2.13
C PRO A 71 4.25 -6.45 3.61
N GLU A 72 4.57 -7.66 4.06
CA GLU A 72 4.51 -8.02 5.47
C GLU A 72 5.44 -7.17 6.35
N ASP A 73 6.52 -6.65 5.79
CA ASP A 73 7.44 -5.78 6.53
C ASP A 73 6.76 -4.49 6.98
N LEU A 74 5.71 -4.07 6.27
CA LEU A 74 4.89 -2.92 6.65
C LEU A 74 4.17 -3.17 7.98
N LEU A 75 3.83 -4.41 8.29
CA LEU A 75 3.12 -4.77 9.51
C LEU A 75 3.97 -4.56 10.76
N PHE A 76 5.27 -4.60 10.62
CA PHE A 76 6.21 -4.50 11.74
C PHE A 76 6.88 -3.13 11.86
N ASN A 77 6.55 -2.20 10.95
CA ASN A 77 7.14 -0.87 10.95
C ASN A 77 6.29 0.06 11.81
N GLU A 78 6.86 0.58 12.91
CA GLU A 78 6.17 1.45 13.85
C GLU A 78 5.68 2.75 13.21
N LYS A 79 6.29 3.19 12.11
CA LYS A 79 5.92 4.42 11.42
C LYS A 79 4.72 4.24 10.50
N VAL A 80 4.29 3.00 10.27
CA VAL A 80 3.17 2.68 9.39
C VAL A 80 1.96 2.33 10.23
N LYS A 81 0.85 3.02 10.02
CA LYS A 81 -0.42 2.71 10.66
C LYS A 81 -1.24 1.85 9.71
N ILE A 82 -1.89 0.83 10.26
CA ILE A 82 -2.62 -0.15 9.46
C ILE A 82 -4.09 -0.13 9.84
N SER A 83 -4.95 -0.11 8.83
CA SER A 83 -6.41 -0.17 9.01
C SER A 83 -6.97 -1.24 8.06
N GLY A 84 -7.97 -1.97 8.52
CA GLY A 84 -8.67 -2.95 7.71
C GLY A 84 -8.24 -4.37 7.99
N ASP A 85 -8.33 -5.23 6.98
CA ASP A 85 -8.16 -6.68 7.11
C ASP A 85 -6.74 -7.11 6.69
N ILE A 86 -5.88 -7.39 7.67
CA ILE A 86 -4.51 -7.82 7.41
C ILE A 86 -4.44 -9.21 6.77
N SER A 87 -5.52 -10.00 6.82
CA SER A 87 -5.53 -11.32 6.19
C SER A 87 -5.41 -11.24 4.67
N ILE A 88 -5.63 -10.06 4.07
CA ILE A 88 -5.42 -9.83 2.65
C ILE A 88 -3.97 -10.13 2.24
N LEU A 89 -3.01 -9.96 3.15
CA LEU A 89 -1.59 -10.23 2.90
C LEU A 89 -1.25 -11.73 2.98
N SER A 90 -2.18 -12.55 3.41
CA SER A 90 -2.00 -13.99 3.45
C SER A 90 -2.55 -14.60 2.17
N PRO A 91 -1.70 -15.15 1.30
CA PRO A 91 -2.14 -15.78 0.07
C PRO A 91 -2.90 -17.08 0.30
#